data_4c0131c8c2a28fce98c989ca779f2f32
#
_entry.id   4c0131c8c2a28fce98c989ca779f2f32
#
_cell.length_a   1.000
_cell.length_b   1.000
_cell.length_c   1.000
_cell.angle_alpha   90.00
_cell.angle_beta   90.00
_cell.angle_gamma   90.00
#
_symmetry.space_group_name_H-M   'P 1'
#
loop_
_entity.id
_entity.type
_entity.pdbx_description
1 polymer ?
#
loop_
_entity_poly.entity_id
_entity_poly.type
_entity_poly.pdbx_seq_one_letter_code
_entity_poly.pdbx_strand_id
1 'polypeptide(L)'
;MLTESRTINVLGTTVRINFREAKQDKVLEECDGYYDASENLIVVKIPEKDTMAQGNLENYQKKILRHEIIHAFLNESGMSYCSSPAESWATNEEMVDWFAIQSPKIMAVFREQKLV
;
A
#
# COMPACT_ATOMS: atom_id res chain seq x y z
N MET A 1 -2.42 3.26 -16.41
CA MET A 1 -2.54 2.60 -15.10
C MET A 1 -1.37 1.67 -14.86
N LEU A 2 -1.05 1.44 -13.60
CA LEU A 2 0.00 0.52 -13.21
C LEU A 2 -0.45 -0.91 -13.42
N THR A 3 0.35 -1.71 -14.10
CA THR A 3 0.03 -3.10 -14.44
C THR A 3 1.22 -4.04 -14.27
N GLU A 4 2.44 -3.51 -14.28
CA GLU A 4 3.65 -4.34 -14.27
C GLU A 4 4.09 -4.71 -12.86
N SER A 5 4.34 -6.00 -12.64
CA SER A 5 4.89 -6.51 -11.39
C SER A 5 6.28 -5.93 -11.13
N ARG A 6 6.57 -5.70 -9.86
CA ARG A 6 7.87 -5.18 -9.42
C ARG A 6 8.21 -5.73 -8.03
N THR A 7 9.43 -5.52 -7.62
CA THR A 7 9.88 -5.86 -6.27
C THR A 7 10.44 -4.62 -5.60
N ILE A 8 10.30 -4.58 -4.28
CA ILE A 8 10.91 -3.55 -3.45
C ILE A 8 11.65 -4.19 -2.28
N ASN A 9 12.61 -3.46 -1.73
CA ASN A 9 13.28 -3.85 -0.50
C ASN A 9 12.63 -3.10 0.66
N VAL A 10 12.10 -3.85 1.63
CA VAL A 10 11.49 -3.31 2.84
C VAL A 10 12.32 -3.76 4.02
N LEU A 11 13.20 -2.91 4.50
CA LEU A 11 14.08 -3.18 5.64
C LEU A 11 14.86 -4.52 5.51
N GLY A 12 15.33 -4.81 4.30
CA GLY A 12 16.10 -6.02 4.01
C GLY A 12 15.28 -7.19 3.46
N THR A 13 13.97 -7.11 3.47
CA THR A 13 13.08 -8.15 2.93
C THR A 13 12.61 -7.75 1.54
N THR A 14 12.73 -8.68 0.59
CA THR A 14 12.18 -8.48 -0.76
C THR A 14 10.68 -8.72 -0.73
N VAL A 15 9.93 -7.70 -1.12
CA VAL A 15 8.46 -7.77 -1.22
C VAL A 15 8.07 -7.63 -2.69
N ARG A 16 7.25 -8.56 -3.17
CA ARG A 16 6.72 -8.53 -4.53
C ARG A 16 5.47 -7.65 -4.57
N ILE A 17 5.30 -6.93 -5.66
CA ILE A 17 4.11 -6.12 -5.92
C ILE A 17 3.51 -6.60 -7.22
N ASN A 18 2.27 -7.08 -7.17
CA ASN A 18 1.51 -7.52 -8.32
C ASN A 18 0.28 -6.64 -8.49
N PHE A 19 -0.08 -6.39 -9.74
CA PHE A 19 -1.33 -5.72 -10.09
C PHE A 19 -2.25 -6.74 -10.74
N ARG A 20 -3.47 -6.85 -10.24
CA ARG A 20 -4.44 -7.87 -10.69
C ARG A 20 -5.81 -7.24 -10.90
N GLU A 21 -6.54 -7.80 -11.84
CA GLU A 21 -7.97 -7.51 -11.98
C GLU A 21 -8.76 -8.32 -10.95
N ALA A 22 -9.93 -7.83 -10.55
CA ALA A 22 -10.76 -8.51 -9.55
C ALA A 22 -11.15 -9.94 -9.98
N LYS A 23 -11.30 -10.18 -11.28
CA LYS A 23 -11.60 -11.53 -11.80
C LYS A 23 -10.46 -12.53 -11.58
N GLN A 24 -9.25 -12.05 -11.35
CA GLN A 24 -8.07 -12.89 -11.14
C GLN A 24 -7.81 -13.20 -9.66
N ASP A 25 -8.43 -12.45 -8.78
CA ASP A 25 -8.18 -12.53 -7.33
C ASP A 25 -9.44 -12.15 -6.55
N LYS A 26 -10.06 -13.13 -5.92
CA LYS A 26 -11.31 -12.93 -5.16
C LYS A 26 -11.22 -11.91 -4.04
N VAL A 27 -10.05 -11.76 -3.42
CA VAL A 27 -9.86 -10.77 -2.35
C VAL A 27 -10.14 -9.36 -2.87
N LEU A 28 -9.83 -9.10 -4.14
CA LEU A 28 -10.05 -7.80 -4.76
C LEU A 28 -11.51 -7.49 -5.08
N GLU A 29 -12.42 -8.40 -4.83
CA GLU A 29 -13.86 -8.10 -4.89
C GLU A 29 -14.30 -7.26 -3.69
N GLU A 30 -13.59 -7.35 -2.56
CA GLU A 30 -13.93 -6.68 -1.31
C GLU A 30 -12.97 -5.56 -0.91
N CYS A 31 -11.84 -5.42 -1.58
CA CYS A 31 -10.86 -4.37 -1.30
C CYS A 31 -10.10 -3.97 -2.57
N ASP A 32 -9.39 -2.85 -2.51
CA ASP A 32 -8.64 -2.33 -3.65
C ASP A 32 -7.17 -2.75 -3.63
N GLY A 33 -6.72 -3.35 -2.56
CA GLY A 33 -5.37 -3.87 -2.42
C GLY A 33 -5.20 -4.57 -1.08
N TYR A 34 -4.14 -5.36 -0.96
CA TYR A 34 -3.80 -6.02 0.30
C TYR A 34 -2.31 -6.32 0.37
N TYR A 35 -1.85 -6.53 1.60
CA TYR A 35 -0.51 -7.01 1.90
C TYR A 35 -0.62 -8.36 2.59
N ASP A 36 0.03 -9.37 2.02
CA ASP A 36 0.13 -10.71 2.59
C ASP A 36 1.53 -10.90 3.17
N ALA A 37 1.64 -10.77 4.48
CA ALA A 37 2.93 -10.91 5.18
C ALA A 37 3.53 -12.31 5.03
N SER A 38 2.69 -13.35 4.96
CA SER A 38 3.15 -14.73 4.84
C SER A 38 3.86 -15.02 3.51
N GLU A 39 3.51 -14.27 2.47
CA GLU A 39 4.06 -14.41 1.13
C GLU A 39 5.00 -13.27 0.74
N ASN A 40 5.18 -12.27 1.59
CA ASN A 40 5.88 -11.03 1.25
C ASN A 40 5.36 -10.45 -0.06
N LEU A 41 4.05 -10.31 -0.12
CA LEU A 41 3.34 -9.95 -1.35
C LEU A 41 2.37 -8.79 -1.11
N ILE A 42 2.46 -7.80 -1.98
CA ILE A 42 1.47 -6.74 -2.10
C ILE A 42 0.71 -6.95 -3.40
N VAL A 43 -0.61 -6.88 -3.34
CA VAL A 43 -1.47 -6.92 -4.52
C VAL A 43 -2.29 -5.64 -4.56
N VAL A 44 -2.29 -4.98 -5.71
CA VAL A 44 -3.09 -3.78 -5.96
C VAL A 44 -4.01 -4.05 -7.13
N LYS A 45 -5.27 -3.68 -6.95
CA LYS A 45 -6.29 -3.87 -7.98
C LYS A 45 -6.04 -2.99 -9.19
N ILE A 46 -6.22 -3.56 -10.38
CA ILE A 46 -6.38 -2.79 -11.60
C ILE A 46 -7.87 -2.45 -11.71
N PRO A 47 -8.26 -1.18 -11.49
CA PRO A 47 -9.67 -0.84 -11.45
C PRO A 47 -10.32 -0.96 -12.82
N GLU A 48 -11.59 -1.35 -12.82
CA GLU A 48 -12.42 -1.35 -14.02
C GLU A 48 -12.90 0.09 -14.28
N LYS A 49 -12.71 0.55 -15.51
CA LYS A 49 -13.01 1.94 -15.88
C LYS A 49 -14.47 2.34 -15.66
N ASP A 50 -15.38 1.40 -15.84
CA ASP A 50 -16.83 1.68 -15.81
C ASP A 50 -17.42 1.71 -14.40
N THR A 51 -16.67 1.24 -13.38
CA THR A 51 -17.17 1.11 -12.02
C THR A 51 -16.62 2.15 -11.05
N MET A 52 -15.60 2.90 -11.46
CA MET A 52 -14.91 3.83 -10.60
C MET A 52 -15.35 5.27 -10.87
N ALA A 53 -15.79 5.95 -9.82
CA ALA A 53 -16.10 7.37 -9.85
C ALA A 53 -14.86 8.27 -9.82
N GLN A 54 -13.66 7.68 -9.74
CA GLN A 54 -12.41 8.41 -9.68
C GLN A 54 -11.99 8.92 -11.05
N GLY A 55 -11.70 10.22 -11.15
CA GLY A 55 -11.24 10.83 -12.40
C GLY A 55 -9.81 10.44 -12.79
N ASN A 56 -8.98 10.02 -11.84
CA ASN A 56 -7.60 9.61 -12.08
C ASN A 56 -7.32 8.28 -11.38
N LEU A 57 -7.56 7.20 -12.11
CA LEU A 57 -7.42 5.84 -11.58
C LEU A 57 -5.97 5.48 -11.27
N GLU A 58 -5.00 5.99 -12.02
CA GLU A 58 -3.61 5.72 -11.74
C GLU A 58 -3.15 6.36 -10.43
N ASN A 59 -3.56 7.60 -10.16
CA ASN A 59 -3.27 8.23 -8.88
C ASN A 59 -3.92 7.49 -7.72
N TYR A 60 -5.12 6.99 -7.94
CA TYR A 60 -5.81 6.14 -6.96
C TYR A 60 -5.02 4.86 -6.68
N GLN A 61 -4.55 4.15 -7.73
CA GLN A 61 -3.69 2.97 -7.57
C GLN A 61 -2.41 3.30 -6.79
N LYS A 62 -1.78 4.43 -7.10
CA LYS A 62 -0.55 4.85 -6.40
C LYS A 62 -0.81 5.08 -4.90
N LYS A 63 -1.94 5.67 -4.57
CA LYS A 63 -2.33 5.85 -3.16
C LYS A 63 -2.51 4.51 -2.46
N ILE A 64 -3.20 3.56 -3.10
CA ILE A 64 -3.39 2.21 -2.55
C ILE A 64 -2.05 1.50 -2.38
N LEU A 65 -1.17 1.60 -3.36
CA LEU A 65 0.16 0.99 -3.27
C LEU A 65 0.96 1.57 -2.08
N ARG A 66 0.93 2.88 -1.88
CA ARG A 66 1.58 3.49 -0.71
C ARG A 66 1.01 2.96 0.60
N HIS A 67 -0.30 2.79 0.67
CA HIS A 67 -0.98 2.22 1.84
C HIS A 67 -0.43 0.82 2.16
N GLU A 68 -0.36 -0.06 1.17
CA GLU A 68 0.12 -1.42 1.38
C GLU A 68 1.63 -1.47 1.68
N ILE A 69 2.41 -0.59 1.09
CA ILE A 69 3.84 -0.48 1.40
C ILE A 69 4.05 -0.05 2.87
N ILE A 70 3.23 0.86 3.38
CA ILE A 70 3.31 1.26 4.79
C ILE A 70 3.00 0.07 5.70
N HIS A 71 2.00 -0.75 5.37
CA HIS A 71 1.75 -1.99 6.10
C HIS A 71 2.98 -2.91 6.12
N ALA A 72 3.65 -3.05 4.98
CA ALA A 72 4.85 -3.87 4.87
C ALA A 72 5.98 -3.34 5.77
N PHE A 73 6.21 -2.03 5.79
CA PHE A 73 7.21 -1.43 6.67
C PHE A 73 6.87 -1.63 8.15
N LEU A 74 5.62 -1.44 8.53
CA LEU A 74 5.19 -1.66 9.91
C LEU A 74 5.37 -3.11 10.33
N ASN A 75 5.05 -4.05 9.46
CA ASN A 75 5.25 -5.47 9.73
C ASN A 75 6.73 -5.83 9.84
N GLU A 76 7.55 -5.42 8.87
CA GLU A 76 8.98 -5.76 8.83
C GLU A 76 9.77 -5.08 9.94
N SER A 77 9.32 -3.94 10.45
CA SER A 77 9.94 -3.27 11.59
C SER A 77 9.61 -3.94 12.93
N GLY A 78 8.74 -4.96 12.94
CA GLY A 78 8.32 -5.65 14.15
C GLY A 78 7.14 -5.04 14.88
N MET A 79 6.61 -3.92 14.40
CA MET A 79 5.50 -3.22 15.08
C MET A 79 4.23 -4.07 15.14
N SER A 80 3.95 -4.87 14.11
CA SER A 80 2.79 -5.76 14.11
C SER A 80 2.87 -6.84 15.18
N TYR A 81 4.08 -7.29 15.52
CA TYR A 81 4.31 -8.29 16.55
C TYR A 81 4.38 -7.68 17.95
N CYS A 82 4.79 -6.42 18.04
CA CYS A 82 4.92 -5.70 19.30
C CYS A 82 3.64 -4.98 19.73
N SER A 83 2.69 -4.87 18.81
CA SER A 83 1.40 -4.23 19.06
C SER A 83 0.37 -5.29 19.43
N SER A 84 -0.38 -5.07 20.50
CA SER A 84 -1.49 -5.96 20.77
C SER A 84 -2.74 -5.47 20.05
N PRO A 85 -3.78 -6.23 20.02
CA PRO A 85 -4.75 -6.59 18.99
C PRO A 85 -5.16 -5.53 17.95
N ALA A 86 -6.23 -5.83 17.21
CA ALA A 86 -6.71 -5.21 15.97
C ALA A 86 -6.81 -3.66 15.93
N GLU A 87 -6.77 -2.98 17.06
CA GLU A 87 -6.84 -1.51 17.14
C GLU A 87 -5.49 -0.87 17.47
N SER A 88 -4.42 -1.68 17.50
CA SER A 88 -3.08 -1.18 17.81
C SER A 88 -2.56 -0.26 16.70
N TRP A 89 -1.60 0.56 17.04
CA TRP A 89 -1.04 1.56 16.14
C TRP A 89 -0.62 0.99 14.78
N ALA A 90 0.09 -0.14 14.77
CA ALA A 90 0.62 -0.73 13.54
C ALA A 90 -0.46 -1.33 12.63
N THR A 91 -1.64 -1.60 13.16
CA THR A 91 -2.77 -2.16 12.40
C THR A 91 -3.91 -1.17 12.23
N ASN A 92 -3.72 0.07 12.67
CA ASN A 92 -4.72 1.11 12.56
C ASN A 92 -4.82 1.60 11.11
N GLU A 93 -5.91 1.22 10.45
CA GLU A 93 -6.14 1.55 9.04
C GLU A 93 -6.25 3.05 8.78
N GLU A 94 -6.80 3.80 9.71
CA GLU A 94 -6.91 5.25 9.59
C GLU A 94 -5.53 5.92 9.57
N MET A 95 -4.65 5.52 10.48
CA MET A 95 -3.28 6.03 10.54
C MET A 95 -2.49 5.65 9.29
N VAL A 96 -2.58 4.39 8.87
CA VAL A 96 -1.89 3.90 7.66
C VAL A 96 -2.37 4.65 6.42
N ASP A 97 -3.66 4.87 6.30
CA ASP A 97 -4.23 5.61 5.18
C ASP A 97 -3.79 7.09 5.19
N TRP A 98 -3.74 7.71 6.38
CA TRP A 98 -3.23 9.06 6.52
C TRP A 98 -1.81 9.20 5.98
N PHE A 99 -0.90 8.29 6.36
CA PHE A 99 0.46 8.28 5.83
C PHE A 99 0.49 8.03 4.32
N ALA A 100 -0.35 7.14 3.81
CA ALA A 100 -0.42 6.87 2.38
C ALA A 100 -0.83 8.10 1.58
N ILE A 101 -1.74 8.90 2.13
CA ILE A 101 -2.21 10.12 1.48
C ILE A 101 -1.18 11.24 1.62
N GLN A 102 -0.63 11.45 2.80
CA GLN A 102 0.17 12.62 3.11
C GLN A 102 1.66 12.47 2.79
N SER A 103 2.19 11.24 2.71
CA SER A 103 3.63 11.03 2.52
C SER A 103 4.23 11.75 1.31
N PRO A 104 3.60 11.79 0.13
CA PRO A 104 4.16 12.54 -0.98
C PRO A 104 4.30 14.04 -0.69
N LYS A 105 3.35 14.62 0.04
CA LYS A 105 3.37 16.03 0.40
C LYS A 105 4.44 16.33 1.46
N ILE A 106 4.56 15.44 2.45
CA ILE A 106 5.57 15.54 3.49
C ILE A 106 6.97 15.45 2.87
N MET A 107 7.19 14.49 1.98
CA MET A 107 8.47 14.31 1.31
C MET A 107 8.82 15.51 0.42
N ALA A 108 7.84 16.10 -0.24
CA ALA A 108 8.07 17.30 -1.05
C ALA A 108 8.61 18.45 -0.18
N VAL A 109 8.05 18.66 1.01
CA VAL A 109 8.51 19.66 1.96
C VAL A 109 9.92 19.33 2.44
N PHE A 110 10.19 18.08 2.78
CA PHE A 110 11.53 17.67 3.24
C PHE A 110 12.59 17.91 2.17
N ARG A 111 12.28 17.58 0.90
CA ARG A 111 13.22 17.83 -0.21
C ARG A 111 13.42 19.32 -0.45
N GLU A 112 12.35 20.11 -0.44
CA GLU A 112 12.41 21.56 -0.61
C GLU A 112 13.31 22.20 0.45
N GLN A 113 13.21 21.73 1.69
CA GLN A 113 13.99 22.22 2.82
C GLN A 113 15.38 21.56 2.95
N LYS A 114 15.73 20.67 2.01
CA LYS A 114 17.00 19.93 2.00
C LYS A 114 17.24 19.12 3.27
N LEU A 115 16.19 18.51 3.80
CA LEU A 115 16.23 17.66 4.99
C LEU A 115 16.39 16.17 4.64
N VAL A 116 16.21 15.82 3.41
CA VAL A 116 16.43 14.49 2.84
C VAL A 116 17.06 14.62 1.46
#